data_b6f72ff79133e2e7ecfa1f0666aef115
#
_entry.id   b6f72ff79133e2e7ecfa1f0666aef115
#
_cell.length_a   1.000
_cell.length_b   1.000
_cell.length_c   1.000
_cell.angle_alpha   90.00
_cell.angle_beta   90.00
_cell.angle_gamma   90.00
#
_symmetry.space_group_name_H-M   'P 1'
#
loop_
_entity.id
_entity.type
_entity.pdbx_description
1 polymer ?
#
loop_
_entity_poly.entity_id
_entity_poly.type
_entity_poly.pdbx_seq_one_letter_code
_entity_poly.pdbx_strand_id
1 'polypeptide(L)'
;MKQTHNKARLGLYTFFTCVIAVILAVGINLLASALPENIKTIDTSSNDILSLSDATVDYVKDLKSKVSIYLVSERDTVDQTVLNVLNKYDALSKKLEIETVDPLARPAFIAKYTDKELENNSLIVACGERSKVIDGYSLFSFAIYGSTDGSSIESYGNMSYSDFSLFYQENSTYFENYLTYGVGYTYEMLFDGEKVITSAIDYVVSDVFPVVYYTIGHGEKGLPESIVTALELDNVKCDSLSIATKKAIPDDCSLLVIAAPVSDLSDEEKDILSDYMNGGGKLFLITSHKYTELENLMSVTERYGMRAESGVITENDDNYVFSNSTADILPITQNANTFLSLDSRYFITPNAHPIYLSDDAKNGNLDIKVTYTDLFVSSENASLSKDGEKTQEDTQSYVVGMLAKSDDSAILWVSSADFLDNSYNISSAGGNFIYAVALMENLCEKRSPFSIASKTMVEDSLTITSAQSGFWAVIITVIIPLAFAIVGAAIYKKRKSR
;
A
#
# COMPACT_ATOMS: atom_id res chain seq x y z
N MET A 1 23.63 -53.54 60.92
CA MET A 1 24.46 -52.51 60.26
C MET A 1 24.42 -52.50 58.69
N LYS A 2 24.05 -53.55 57.97
CA LYS A 2 24.00 -53.55 56.51
C LYS A 2 22.84 -52.88 55.90
N GLN A 3 21.67 -52.65 56.58
CA GLN A 3 20.49 -52.03 56.03
C GLN A 3 20.52 -50.48 55.98
N THR A 4 21.31 -49.87 56.88
CA THR A 4 21.42 -48.37 56.90
C THR A 4 22.34 -47.85 55.80
N HIS A 5 23.37 -48.60 55.39
CA HIS A 5 24.26 -48.22 54.28
C HIS A 5 23.55 -48.22 52.91
N ASN A 6 22.59 -49.12 52.69
CA ASN A 6 21.85 -49.17 51.43
C ASN A 6 20.85 -48.00 51.28
N LYS A 7 20.21 -47.55 52.38
CA LYS A 7 19.30 -46.39 52.37
C LYS A 7 20.04 -45.08 52.10
N ALA A 8 21.26 -44.93 52.72
CA ALA A 8 22.07 -43.73 52.46
C ALA A 8 22.58 -43.67 51.00
N ARG A 9 22.97 -44.78 50.40
CA ARG A 9 23.34 -44.85 48.98
C ARG A 9 22.18 -44.57 48.05
N LEU A 10 20.97 -45.07 48.33
CA LEU A 10 19.78 -44.77 47.55
C LEU A 10 19.45 -43.28 47.63
N GLY A 11 19.51 -42.65 48.78
CA GLY A 11 19.28 -41.23 48.96
C GLY A 11 20.28 -40.37 48.17
N LEU A 12 21.57 -40.78 48.19
CA LEU A 12 22.61 -40.09 47.45
C LEU A 12 22.39 -40.19 45.92
N TYR A 13 22.01 -41.36 45.41
CA TYR A 13 21.67 -41.52 43.99
C TYR A 13 20.46 -40.69 43.59
N THR A 14 19.42 -40.64 44.41
CA THR A 14 18.25 -39.81 44.16
C THR A 14 18.62 -38.33 44.16
N PHE A 15 19.42 -37.87 45.07
CA PHE A 15 19.91 -36.48 45.12
C PHE A 15 20.70 -36.12 43.85
N PHE A 16 21.69 -36.95 43.46
CA PHE A 16 22.43 -36.70 42.22
C PHE A 16 21.54 -36.74 40.96
N THR A 17 20.54 -37.61 40.91
CA THR A 17 19.61 -37.65 39.78
C THR A 17 18.75 -36.38 39.72
N CYS A 18 18.32 -35.86 40.86
CA CYS A 18 17.60 -34.58 40.91
C CYS A 18 18.49 -33.39 40.50
N VAL A 19 19.75 -33.36 40.97
CA VAL A 19 20.70 -32.31 40.59
C VAL A 19 20.98 -32.36 39.09
N ILE A 20 21.17 -33.51 38.50
CA ILE A 20 21.39 -33.69 37.05
C ILE A 20 20.13 -33.25 36.29
N ALA A 21 18.95 -33.59 36.75
CA ALA A 21 17.69 -33.16 36.12
C ALA A 21 17.51 -31.61 36.12
N VAL A 22 17.89 -30.97 37.23
CA VAL A 22 17.87 -29.50 37.32
C VAL A 22 18.93 -28.89 36.37
N ILE A 23 20.15 -29.43 36.35
CA ILE A 23 21.20 -28.95 35.44
C ILE A 23 20.78 -29.12 33.97
N LEU A 24 20.14 -30.24 33.61
CA LEU A 24 19.62 -30.46 32.28
C LEU A 24 18.48 -29.48 31.94
N ALA A 25 17.56 -29.22 32.85
CA ALA A 25 16.49 -28.27 32.66
C ALA A 25 17.02 -26.85 32.47
N VAL A 26 18.00 -26.44 33.30
CA VAL A 26 18.66 -25.13 33.13
C VAL A 26 19.47 -25.10 31.85
N GLY A 27 20.18 -26.16 31.51
CA GLY A 27 20.94 -26.26 30.24
C GLY A 27 20.05 -26.15 29.00
N ILE A 28 18.91 -26.83 29.00
CA ILE A 28 17.90 -26.72 27.90
C ILE A 28 17.36 -25.31 27.81
N ASN A 29 17.06 -24.66 28.93
CA ASN A 29 16.54 -23.30 28.95
C ASN A 29 17.60 -22.28 28.45
N LEU A 30 18.88 -22.46 28.84
CA LEU A 30 19.97 -21.63 28.31
C LEU A 30 20.22 -21.89 26.82
N LEU A 31 20.11 -23.11 26.34
CA LEU A 31 20.20 -23.44 24.93
C LEU A 31 19.04 -22.82 24.16
N ALA A 32 17.82 -22.90 24.68
CA ALA A 32 16.64 -22.28 24.07
C ALA A 32 16.79 -20.75 24.03
N SER A 33 17.31 -20.13 25.08
CA SER A 33 17.57 -18.70 25.11
C SER A 33 18.73 -18.24 24.21
N ALA A 34 19.64 -19.12 23.86
CA ALA A 34 20.76 -18.87 22.94
C ALA A 34 20.40 -19.09 21.46
N LEU A 35 19.20 -19.60 21.15
CA LEU A 35 18.75 -19.74 19.78
C LEU A 35 18.53 -18.33 19.15
N PRO A 36 18.84 -18.17 17.85
CA PRO A 36 18.48 -16.95 17.13
C PRO A 36 16.98 -16.64 17.21
N GLU A 37 16.60 -15.38 17.25
CA GLU A 37 15.19 -14.94 17.40
C GLU A 37 14.27 -15.50 16.30
N ASN A 38 14.79 -15.68 15.09
CA ASN A 38 14.05 -16.28 13.96
C ASN A 38 13.65 -17.76 14.18
N ILE A 39 14.25 -18.44 15.17
CA ILE A 39 13.91 -19.83 15.56
C ILE A 39 13.04 -19.83 16.82
N LYS A 40 13.11 -18.79 17.64
CA LYS A 40 12.35 -18.67 18.88
C LYS A 40 10.90 -18.25 18.64
N THR A 41 10.66 -17.43 17.62
CA THR A 41 9.33 -16.93 17.26
C THR A 41 8.77 -17.78 16.13
N ILE A 42 7.71 -18.55 16.42
CA ILE A 42 6.90 -19.21 15.40
C ILE A 42 5.74 -18.24 15.15
N ASP A 43 5.66 -17.74 13.92
CA ASP A 43 4.48 -17.00 13.49
C ASP A 43 3.32 -17.99 13.45
N THR A 44 2.36 -17.80 14.34
CA THR A 44 1.13 -18.60 14.40
C THR A 44 -0.05 -17.83 13.84
N SER A 45 0.18 -16.60 13.31
CA SER A 45 -0.86 -15.86 12.60
C SER A 45 -1.16 -16.57 11.27
N SER A 46 -2.43 -16.67 10.92
CA SER A 46 -2.86 -17.26 9.64
C SER A 46 -2.41 -16.42 8.44
N ASN A 47 -2.02 -15.18 8.66
CA ASN A 47 -1.72 -14.18 7.65
C ASN A 47 -0.21 -13.84 7.51
N ASP A 48 0.66 -14.63 8.13
CA ASP A 48 2.13 -14.49 8.03
C ASP A 48 2.63 -13.03 8.24
N ILE A 49 2.04 -12.29 9.22
CA ILE A 49 2.32 -10.86 9.47
C ILE A 49 3.83 -10.61 9.64
N LEU A 50 4.51 -11.54 10.28
CA LEU A 50 5.94 -11.44 10.55
C LEU A 50 6.82 -12.01 9.42
N SER A 51 6.25 -12.60 8.36
CA SER A 51 7.05 -13.07 7.22
C SER A 51 7.53 -11.88 6.38
N LEU A 52 8.61 -12.02 5.67
CA LEU A 52 9.07 -11.06 4.67
C LEU A 52 8.99 -11.72 3.30
N SER A 53 8.59 -10.94 2.28
CA SER A 53 8.53 -11.42 0.91
C SER A 53 9.91 -11.79 0.38
N ASP A 54 9.97 -12.72 -0.57
CA ASP A 54 11.24 -13.12 -1.21
C ASP A 54 11.96 -11.90 -1.82
N ALA A 55 11.22 -10.96 -2.40
CA ALA A 55 11.77 -9.73 -2.95
C ALA A 55 12.48 -8.88 -1.90
N THR A 56 11.87 -8.68 -0.73
CA THR A 56 12.49 -7.98 0.41
C THR A 56 13.73 -8.74 0.90
N VAL A 57 13.61 -10.05 1.06
CA VAL A 57 14.71 -10.91 1.56
C VAL A 57 15.92 -10.83 0.63
N ASP A 58 15.73 -10.93 -0.67
CA ASP A 58 16.81 -10.87 -1.65
C ASP A 58 17.44 -9.49 -1.70
N TYR A 59 16.63 -8.43 -1.68
CA TYR A 59 17.11 -7.05 -1.66
C TYR A 59 17.97 -6.74 -0.44
N VAL A 60 17.48 -7.07 0.75
CA VAL A 60 18.16 -6.79 2.01
C VAL A 60 19.45 -7.59 2.14
N LYS A 61 19.50 -8.84 1.66
CA LYS A 61 20.71 -9.64 1.63
C LYS A 61 21.79 -9.07 0.70
N ASP A 62 21.36 -8.39 -0.39
CA ASP A 62 22.29 -7.82 -1.38
C ASP A 62 22.75 -6.39 -1.04
N LEU A 63 22.34 -5.83 0.08
CA LEU A 63 22.75 -4.51 0.53
C LEU A 63 24.28 -4.34 0.52
N LYS A 64 24.76 -3.28 -0.12
CA LYS A 64 26.20 -2.96 -0.20
C LYS A 64 26.62 -1.99 0.91
N SER A 65 25.72 -1.08 1.29
CA SER A 65 25.96 -0.05 2.29
C SER A 65 25.44 -0.46 3.67
N LYS A 66 26.00 0.12 4.73
CA LYS A 66 25.50 -0.06 6.09
C LYS A 66 24.32 0.87 6.32
N VAL A 67 23.19 0.33 6.75
CA VAL A 67 21.97 1.06 7.06
C VAL A 67 21.65 0.89 8.54
N SER A 68 21.35 1.99 9.21
CA SER A 68 20.88 2.01 10.60
C SER A 68 19.40 2.32 10.64
N ILE A 69 18.63 1.54 11.39
CA ILE A 69 17.20 1.77 11.61
C ILE A 69 16.99 2.02 13.10
N TYR A 70 16.45 3.18 13.41
CA TYR A 70 16.15 3.57 14.78
C TYR A 70 14.64 3.53 14.99
N LEU A 71 14.18 2.63 15.88
CA LEU A 71 12.79 2.58 16.33
C LEU A 71 12.63 3.60 17.46
N VAL A 72 11.91 4.68 17.16
CA VAL A 72 11.65 5.77 18.11
C VAL A 72 10.40 5.44 18.90
N SER A 73 10.57 5.13 20.17
CA SER A 73 9.44 4.83 21.07
C SER A 73 9.84 5.01 22.52
N GLU A 74 8.93 5.44 23.35
CA GLU A 74 9.09 5.38 24.79
C GLU A 74 9.20 3.91 25.25
N ARG A 75 9.87 3.70 26.39
CA ARG A 75 10.31 2.36 26.79
C ARG A 75 9.20 1.30 26.89
N ASP A 76 7.98 1.71 27.30
CA ASP A 76 6.88 0.79 27.57
C ASP A 76 5.79 0.81 26.47
N THR A 77 6.01 1.55 25.37
CA THR A 77 5.03 1.74 24.28
C THR A 77 5.48 1.14 22.95
N VAL A 78 6.54 0.33 22.97
CA VAL A 78 7.06 -0.33 21.76
C VAL A 78 6.04 -1.33 21.23
N ASP A 79 5.61 -1.13 19.99
CA ASP A 79 4.75 -2.09 19.28
C ASP A 79 5.54 -3.37 18.94
N GLN A 80 5.01 -4.50 19.41
CA GLN A 80 5.71 -5.78 19.25
C GLN A 80 5.71 -6.29 17.82
N THR A 81 4.70 -5.95 17.02
CA THR A 81 4.66 -6.31 15.59
C THR A 81 5.77 -5.60 14.84
N VAL A 82 5.90 -4.28 15.05
CA VAL A 82 6.98 -3.47 14.45
C VAL A 82 8.34 -4.00 14.88
N LEU A 83 8.55 -4.22 16.17
CA LEU A 83 9.82 -4.73 16.69
C LEU A 83 10.17 -6.11 16.12
N ASN A 84 9.20 -7.02 16.06
CA ASN A 84 9.42 -8.37 15.54
C ASN A 84 9.76 -8.35 14.05
N VAL A 85 9.12 -7.51 13.25
CA VAL A 85 9.44 -7.35 11.83
C VAL A 85 10.85 -6.77 11.69
N LEU A 86 11.21 -5.73 12.44
CA LEU A 86 12.57 -5.18 12.44
C LEU A 86 13.63 -6.24 12.79
N ASN A 87 13.37 -7.09 13.77
CA ASN A 87 14.27 -8.20 14.13
C ASN A 87 14.45 -9.19 12.97
N LYS A 88 13.41 -9.38 12.12
CA LYS A 88 13.56 -10.20 10.89
C LYS A 88 14.51 -9.54 9.90
N TYR A 89 14.41 -8.22 9.72
CA TYR A 89 15.34 -7.47 8.87
C TYR A 89 16.79 -7.57 9.38
N ASP A 90 17.02 -7.39 10.68
CA ASP A 90 18.35 -7.49 11.30
C ASP A 90 18.99 -8.88 11.07
N ALA A 91 18.17 -9.93 11.15
CA ALA A 91 18.61 -11.29 10.90
C ALA A 91 19.02 -11.59 9.45
N LEU A 92 18.55 -10.80 8.47
CA LEU A 92 18.84 -11.02 7.03
C LEU A 92 20.21 -10.51 6.62
N SER A 93 20.70 -9.41 7.20
CA SER A 93 21.93 -8.78 6.73
C SER A 93 22.74 -8.13 7.87
N LYS A 94 24.03 -8.44 7.93
CA LYS A 94 24.99 -7.74 8.82
C LYS A 94 25.19 -6.26 8.44
N LYS A 95 24.60 -5.80 7.36
CA LYS A 95 24.61 -4.41 6.91
C LYS A 95 23.49 -3.59 7.54
N LEU A 96 22.51 -4.23 8.17
CA LEU A 96 21.49 -3.57 8.96
C LEU A 96 21.90 -3.54 10.43
N GLU A 97 21.63 -2.42 11.10
CA GLU A 97 21.73 -2.26 12.55
C GLU A 97 20.43 -1.63 13.04
N ILE A 98 19.81 -2.27 14.02
CA ILE A 98 18.54 -1.81 14.58
C ILE A 98 18.73 -1.43 16.03
N GLU A 99 18.29 -0.21 16.40
CA GLU A 99 18.36 0.32 17.75
C GLU A 99 17.02 0.94 18.14
N THR A 100 16.53 0.64 19.34
CA THR A 100 15.38 1.36 19.91
C THR A 100 15.87 2.61 20.63
N VAL A 101 15.28 3.77 20.31
CA VAL A 101 15.65 5.07 20.84
C VAL A 101 14.46 5.66 21.58
N ASP A 102 14.63 5.93 22.87
CA ASP A 102 13.65 6.64 23.67
C ASP A 102 13.76 8.16 23.38
N PRO A 103 12.73 8.81 22.80
CA PRO A 103 12.78 10.20 22.43
C PRO A 103 12.91 11.15 23.64
N LEU A 104 12.37 10.75 24.80
CA LEU A 104 12.50 11.53 26.04
C LEU A 104 13.90 11.46 26.63
N ALA A 105 14.57 10.33 26.47
CA ALA A 105 15.93 10.13 26.96
C ALA A 105 16.99 10.74 26.00
N ARG A 106 16.72 10.78 24.68
CA ARG A 106 17.68 11.19 23.65
C ARG A 106 17.11 12.22 22.65
N PRO A 107 16.53 13.35 23.09
CA PRO A 107 15.90 14.31 22.19
C PRO A 107 16.91 14.93 21.19
N ALA A 108 18.14 15.19 21.60
CA ALA A 108 19.18 15.70 20.72
C ALA A 108 19.61 14.74 19.62
N PHE A 109 19.36 13.43 19.79
CA PHE A 109 19.58 12.44 18.73
C PHE A 109 18.52 12.57 17.65
N ILE A 110 17.24 12.66 18.03
CA ILE A 110 16.11 12.81 17.12
C ILE A 110 16.23 14.10 16.30
N ALA A 111 16.57 15.21 16.96
CA ALA A 111 16.74 16.52 16.33
C ALA A 111 17.82 16.58 15.22
N LYS A 112 18.66 15.56 15.06
CA LYS A 112 19.59 15.43 13.92
C LYS A 112 18.89 15.05 12.62
N TYR A 113 17.71 14.42 12.71
CA TYR A 113 17.00 13.85 11.59
C TYR A 113 15.72 14.58 11.24
N THR A 114 15.08 15.21 12.23
CA THR A 114 13.83 15.95 12.04
C THR A 114 13.60 16.98 13.14
N ASP A 115 12.95 18.10 12.75
CA ASP A 115 12.44 19.10 13.69
C ASP A 115 10.98 18.83 14.11
N LYS A 116 10.34 17.79 13.52
CA LYS A 116 8.99 17.39 13.87
C LYS A 116 9.00 16.51 15.12
N GLU A 117 7.95 16.62 15.93
CA GLU A 117 7.67 15.66 16.98
C GLU A 117 7.27 14.33 16.35
N LEU A 118 7.87 13.24 16.81
CA LEU A 118 7.61 11.91 16.28
C LEU A 118 6.68 11.14 17.19
N GLU A 119 5.70 10.51 16.58
CA GLU A 119 4.82 9.55 17.28
C GLU A 119 5.61 8.30 17.71
N ASN A 120 5.09 7.63 18.75
CA ASN A 120 5.66 6.34 19.15
C ASN A 120 5.63 5.33 18.00
N ASN A 121 6.67 4.51 17.93
CA ASN A 121 6.93 3.55 16.85
C ASN A 121 7.24 4.15 15.48
N SER A 122 7.57 5.45 15.43
CA SER A 122 8.18 6.06 14.24
C SER A 122 9.57 5.45 14.00
N LEU A 123 9.99 5.44 12.73
CA LEU A 123 11.29 4.90 12.34
C LEU A 123 12.17 6.01 11.74
N ILE A 124 13.45 5.95 12.03
CA ILE A 124 14.48 6.73 11.33
C ILE A 124 15.41 5.72 10.65
N VAL A 125 15.42 5.74 9.32
CA VAL A 125 16.32 4.91 8.51
C VAL A 125 17.44 5.80 8.00
N ALA A 126 18.70 5.41 8.19
CA ALA A 126 19.86 6.23 7.84
C ALA A 126 20.99 5.44 7.19
N CYS A 127 21.62 6.04 6.17
CA CYS A 127 22.82 5.53 5.49
C CYS A 127 23.75 6.70 5.17
N GLY A 128 24.88 6.80 5.85
CA GLY A 128 25.79 7.95 5.72
C GLY A 128 25.13 9.25 6.13
N GLU A 129 25.08 10.21 5.21
CA GLU A 129 24.43 11.51 5.45
C GLU A 129 22.93 11.51 5.08
N ARG A 130 22.43 10.45 4.46
CA ARG A 130 21.06 10.35 4.01
C ARG A 130 20.19 9.66 5.03
N SER A 131 19.00 10.21 5.27
CA SER A 131 18.02 9.61 6.18
C SER A 131 16.61 9.81 5.68
N LYS A 132 15.73 8.87 6.05
CA LYS A 132 14.27 8.96 5.87
C LYS A 132 13.60 8.73 7.22
N VAL A 133 12.71 9.64 7.59
CA VAL A 133 11.87 9.52 8.77
C VAL A 133 10.51 8.99 8.33
N ILE A 134 10.03 8.01 9.05
CA ILE A 134 8.74 7.35 8.84
C ILE A 134 7.91 7.57 10.09
N ASP A 135 6.75 8.17 9.94
CA ASP A 135 5.78 8.28 11.01
C ASP A 135 5.23 6.90 11.39
N GLY A 136 5.05 6.63 12.68
CA GLY A 136 4.55 5.35 13.17
C GLY A 136 3.18 4.96 12.60
N TYR A 137 2.33 5.95 12.33
CA TYR A 137 1.03 5.72 11.69
C TYR A 137 1.14 5.25 10.24
N SER A 138 2.21 5.61 9.53
CA SER A 138 2.44 5.16 8.15
C SER A 138 2.75 3.66 8.02
N LEU A 139 3.02 2.99 9.14
CA LEU A 139 3.21 1.54 9.19
C LEU A 139 1.89 0.77 9.13
N PHE A 140 0.76 1.47 9.18
CA PHE A 140 -0.57 0.89 9.22
C PHE A 140 -1.51 1.55 8.20
N SER A 141 -2.41 0.77 7.65
CA SER A 141 -3.53 1.20 6.82
C SER A 141 -4.81 0.47 7.22
N PHE A 142 -5.93 0.79 6.58
CA PHE A 142 -7.22 0.21 6.92
C PHE A 142 -7.92 -0.28 5.66
N ALA A 143 -8.31 -1.55 5.64
CA ALA A 143 -9.23 -2.08 4.65
C ALA A 143 -10.67 -1.78 5.10
N ILE A 144 -11.46 -1.19 4.22
CA ILE A 144 -12.84 -0.83 4.48
C ILE A 144 -13.76 -1.84 3.82
N TYR A 145 -14.71 -2.29 4.56
CA TYR A 145 -15.77 -3.19 4.11
C TYR A 145 -17.13 -2.59 4.45
N GLY A 146 -18.15 -2.95 3.70
CA GLY A 146 -19.50 -2.52 4.00
C GLY A 146 -20.55 -3.51 3.55
N SER A 147 -21.75 -3.34 4.09
CA SER A 147 -22.93 -4.07 3.68
C SER A 147 -24.11 -3.13 3.61
N THR A 148 -24.87 -3.22 2.53
CA THR A 148 -26.08 -2.43 2.31
C THR A 148 -27.35 -3.13 2.79
N ASP A 149 -27.33 -4.47 2.89
CA ASP A 149 -28.49 -5.30 3.18
C ASP A 149 -28.28 -6.27 4.36
N GLY A 150 -27.07 -6.32 4.93
CA GLY A 150 -26.70 -7.24 6.02
C GLY A 150 -26.46 -8.68 5.57
N SER A 151 -26.54 -8.98 4.28
CA SER A 151 -26.38 -10.35 3.75
C SER A 151 -25.06 -10.57 3.02
N SER A 152 -24.50 -9.53 2.42
CA SER A 152 -23.22 -9.55 1.71
C SER A 152 -22.29 -8.46 2.26
N ILE A 153 -21.00 -8.76 2.31
CA ILE A 153 -19.95 -7.81 2.66
C ILE A 153 -19.15 -7.51 1.41
N GLU A 154 -19.05 -6.24 1.06
CA GLU A 154 -18.29 -5.74 -0.08
C GLU A 154 -17.06 -5.01 0.40
N SER A 155 -15.94 -5.11 -0.35
CA SER A 155 -14.72 -4.35 -0.06
C SER A 155 -14.79 -2.99 -0.75
N TYR A 156 -14.52 -1.94 0.02
CA TYR A 156 -14.44 -0.56 -0.46
C TYR A 156 -12.99 -0.10 -0.65
N GLY A 157 -12.00 -0.96 -0.38
CA GLY A 157 -10.58 -0.68 -0.58
C GLY A 157 -9.83 -0.39 0.70
N ASN A 158 -8.58 0.07 0.56
CA ASN A 158 -7.70 0.40 1.68
C ASN A 158 -7.46 1.89 1.73
N MET A 159 -7.34 2.42 2.94
CA MET A 159 -7.04 3.83 3.22
C MET A 159 -5.80 3.96 4.07
N SER A 160 -5.05 5.05 3.89
CA SER A 160 -4.03 5.47 4.84
C SER A 160 -4.66 5.75 6.21
N TYR A 161 -3.85 5.81 7.26
CA TYR A 161 -4.34 6.18 8.59
C TYR A 161 -5.04 7.55 8.61
N SER A 162 -4.48 8.54 7.91
CA SER A 162 -5.05 9.90 7.84
C SER A 162 -6.38 9.92 7.10
N ASP A 163 -6.46 9.28 5.93
CA ASP A 163 -7.69 9.24 5.14
C ASP A 163 -8.78 8.45 5.87
N PHE A 164 -8.42 7.33 6.50
CA PHE A 164 -9.35 6.56 7.33
C PHE A 164 -9.89 7.37 8.51
N SER A 165 -9.05 8.17 9.17
CA SER A 165 -9.49 9.01 10.29
C SER A 165 -10.57 10.00 9.85
N LEU A 166 -10.40 10.63 8.70
CA LEU A 166 -11.40 11.53 8.11
C LEU A 166 -12.66 10.77 7.69
N PHE A 167 -12.49 9.66 6.97
CA PHE A 167 -13.61 8.82 6.53
C PHE A 167 -14.44 8.30 7.70
N TYR A 168 -13.78 7.82 8.76
CA TYR A 168 -14.45 7.35 9.97
C TYR A 168 -15.24 8.47 10.67
N GLN A 169 -14.66 9.66 10.78
CA GLN A 169 -15.32 10.81 11.39
C GLN A 169 -16.58 11.22 10.62
N GLU A 170 -16.53 11.26 9.30
CA GLU A 170 -17.66 11.64 8.45
C GLU A 170 -18.74 10.54 8.38
N ASN A 171 -18.35 9.28 8.54
CA ASN A 171 -19.23 8.12 8.40
C ASN A 171 -19.48 7.36 9.72
N SER A 172 -19.24 7.98 10.87
CA SER A 172 -19.32 7.32 12.19
C SER A 172 -20.65 6.59 12.44
N THR A 173 -21.77 7.18 12.00
CA THR A 173 -23.10 6.57 12.12
C THR A 173 -23.22 5.26 11.31
N TYR A 174 -22.56 5.16 10.16
CA TYR A 174 -22.57 3.93 9.35
C TYR A 174 -21.75 2.83 10.01
N PHE A 175 -20.65 3.17 10.68
CA PHE A 175 -19.87 2.22 11.47
C PHE A 175 -20.64 1.71 12.68
N GLU A 176 -21.36 2.59 13.39
CA GLU A 176 -22.25 2.21 14.51
C GLU A 176 -23.40 1.31 14.04
N ASN A 177 -23.99 1.62 12.89
CA ASN A 177 -25.06 0.82 12.29
C ASN A 177 -24.57 -0.59 11.93
N TYR A 178 -23.36 -0.72 11.39
CA TYR A 178 -22.79 -2.03 11.08
C TYR A 178 -22.66 -2.91 12.34
N LEU A 179 -22.17 -2.35 13.43
CA LEU A 179 -22.05 -3.06 14.71
C LEU A 179 -23.39 -3.51 15.28
N THR A 180 -24.48 -2.76 15.01
CA THR A 180 -25.79 -3.02 15.58
C THR A 180 -26.67 -3.87 14.68
N TYR A 181 -26.62 -3.62 13.39
CA TYR A 181 -27.58 -4.17 12.41
C TYR A 181 -26.90 -4.97 11.29
N GLY A 182 -25.57 -5.00 11.22
CA GLY A 182 -24.84 -5.61 10.11
C GLY A 182 -24.91 -4.82 8.81
N VAL A 183 -25.41 -3.57 8.82
CA VAL A 183 -25.55 -2.69 7.65
C VAL A 183 -24.77 -1.41 7.88
N GLY A 184 -23.93 -1.03 6.93
CA GLY A 184 -23.04 0.11 7.03
C GLY A 184 -21.59 -0.29 6.78
N TYR A 185 -20.64 0.35 7.45
CA TYR A 185 -19.22 0.13 7.26
C TYR A 185 -18.56 -0.60 8.42
N THR A 186 -17.57 -1.43 8.10
CA THR A 186 -16.60 -2.00 9.04
C THR A 186 -15.19 -1.86 8.46
N TYR A 187 -14.17 -2.14 9.26
CA TYR A 187 -12.79 -2.03 8.80
C TYR A 187 -11.91 -3.11 9.43
N GLU A 188 -10.81 -3.39 8.76
CA GLU A 188 -9.71 -4.18 9.28
C GLU A 188 -8.42 -3.37 9.23
N MET A 189 -7.63 -3.43 10.29
CA MET A 189 -6.32 -2.80 10.30
C MET A 189 -5.32 -3.68 9.56
N LEU A 190 -4.54 -3.06 8.69
CA LEU A 190 -3.50 -3.68 7.90
C LEU A 190 -2.13 -3.20 8.38
N PHE A 191 -1.13 -4.05 8.25
CA PHE A 191 0.26 -3.72 8.52
C PHE A 191 1.05 -3.57 7.21
N ASP A 192 1.57 -2.37 6.98
CA ASP A 192 2.35 -1.97 5.80
C ASP A 192 3.86 -1.90 6.08
N GLY A 193 4.27 -2.30 7.28
CA GLY A 193 5.65 -2.13 7.76
C GLY A 193 6.71 -2.68 6.82
N GLU A 194 6.46 -3.83 6.18
CA GLU A 194 7.41 -4.40 5.23
C GLU A 194 7.61 -3.47 4.02
N LYS A 195 6.53 -2.99 3.40
CA LYS A 195 6.58 -2.07 2.26
C LYS A 195 7.32 -0.80 2.64
N VAL A 196 6.93 -0.18 3.74
CA VAL A 196 7.42 1.13 4.17
C VAL A 196 8.89 1.07 4.61
N ILE A 197 9.28 0.03 5.35
CA ILE A 197 10.68 -0.16 5.79
C ILE A 197 11.59 -0.44 4.59
N THR A 198 11.19 -1.34 3.69
CA THR A 198 12.00 -1.67 2.50
C THR A 198 12.16 -0.46 1.58
N SER A 199 11.09 0.32 1.38
CA SER A 199 11.13 1.57 0.62
C SER A 199 12.06 2.60 1.26
N ALA A 200 12.07 2.71 2.60
CA ALA A 200 12.97 3.61 3.29
C ALA A 200 14.44 3.17 3.22
N ILE A 201 14.71 1.86 3.28
CA ILE A 201 16.06 1.33 3.05
C ILE A 201 16.51 1.67 1.63
N ASP A 202 15.66 1.46 0.62
CA ASP A 202 15.95 1.80 -0.76
C ASP A 202 16.24 3.30 -0.92
N TYR A 203 15.44 4.16 -0.29
CA TYR A 203 15.67 5.62 -0.31
C TYR A 203 17.06 6.00 0.16
N VAL A 204 17.53 5.45 1.27
CA VAL A 204 18.80 5.89 1.85
C VAL A 204 20.03 5.33 1.12
N VAL A 205 19.88 4.26 0.32
CA VAL A 205 20.97 3.66 -0.44
C VAL A 205 20.97 4.01 -1.93
N SER A 206 19.86 4.53 -2.47
CA SER A 206 19.70 4.88 -3.89
C SER A 206 20.11 6.33 -4.16
N ASP A 207 20.64 6.59 -5.36
CA ASP A 207 21.13 7.94 -5.74
C ASP A 207 20.17 8.70 -6.66
N VAL A 208 19.24 8.01 -7.32
CA VAL A 208 18.32 8.59 -8.32
C VAL A 208 16.88 8.23 -7.96
N PHE A 209 16.02 9.26 -7.93
CA PHE A 209 14.59 9.12 -7.68
C PHE A 209 13.79 9.75 -8.81
N PRO A 210 12.66 9.16 -9.21
CA PRO A 210 11.72 9.81 -10.12
C PRO A 210 11.21 11.13 -9.52
N VAL A 211 11.00 12.12 -10.38
CA VAL A 211 10.40 13.40 -10.00
C VAL A 211 9.12 13.60 -10.81
N VAL A 212 8.03 13.80 -10.10
CA VAL A 212 6.73 14.20 -10.66
C VAL A 212 6.62 15.71 -10.52
N TYR A 213 6.49 16.40 -11.65
CA TYR A 213 6.15 17.81 -11.66
C TYR A 213 4.67 17.99 -11.98
N TYR A 214 3.95 18.78 -11.20
CA TYR A 214 2.58 19.18 -11.51
C TYR A 214 2.51 20.66 -11.86
N THR A 215 1.80 20.98 -12.93
CA THR A 215 1.76 22.35 -13.46
C THR A 215 0.87 23.26 -12.60
N ILE A 216 1.26 24.54 -12.59
CA ILE A 216 0.51 25.65 -11.99
C ILE A 216 0.60 26.86 -12.92
N GLY A 217 -0.44 27.67 -12.96
CA GLY A 217 -0.47 28.93 -13.74
C GLY A 217 -1.69 29.07 -14.64
N HIS A 218 -2.36 27.97 -14.99
CA HIS A 218 -3.53 27.95 -15.87
C HIS A 218 -4.82 27.58 -15.11
N GLY A 219 -4.80 27.73 -13.76
CA GLY A 219 -5.92 27.39 -12.89
C GLY A 219 -6.07 25.89 -12.64
N GLU A 220 -4.98 25.13 -12.82
CA GLU A 220 -4.91 23.71 -12.54
C GLU A 220 -5.23 23.41 -11.08
N LYS A 221 -5.82 22.27 -10.85
CA LYS A 221 -5.89 21.66 -9.52
C LYS A 221 -4.50 21.12 -9.17
N GLY A 222 -3.93 21.53 -8.03
CA GLY A 222 -2.70 20.92 -7.53
C GLY A 222 -2.91 19.44 -7.19
N LEU A 223 -1.82 18.70 -6.96
CA LEU A 223 -1.92 17.36 -6.42
C LEU A 223 -2.37 17.42 -4.95
N PRO A 224 -3.37 16.64 -4.54
CA PRO A 224 -3.75 16.49 -3.14
C PRO A 224 -2.57 16.04 -2.26
N GLU A 225 -2.50 16.55 -1.04
CA GLU A 225 -1.40 16.23 -0.10
C GLU A 225 -1.28 14.73 0.17
N SER A 226 -2.39 14.01 0.24
CA SER A 226 -2.39 12.55 0.42
C SER A 226 -1.74 11.82 -0.76
N ILE A 227 -1.93 12.30 -2.00
CA ILE A 227 -1.25 11.73 -3.19
C ILE A 227 0.24 12.04 -3.13
N VAL A 228 0.62 13.28 -2.82
CA VAL A 228 2.03 13.66 -2.66
C VAL A 228 2.71 12.81 -1.59
N THR A 229 2.09 12.66 -0.43
CA THR A 229 2.60 11.83 0.66
C THR A 229 2.75 10.36 0.25
N ALA A 230 1.77 9.80 -0.48
CA ALA A 230 1.85 8.41 -0.95
C ALA A 230 3.01 8.21 -1.94
N LEU A 231 3.19 9.14 -2.89
CA LEU A 231 4.30 9.10 -3.84
C LEU A 231 5.66 9.24 -3.13
N GLU A 232 5.77 10.14 -2.14
CA GLU A 232 7.00 10.33 -1.36
C GLU A 232 7.34 9.12 -0.48
N LEU A 233 6.33 8.44 0.08
CA LEU A 233 6.53 7.17 0.77
C LEU A 233 7.13 6.11 -0.17
N ASP A 234 6.75 6.16 -1.42
CA ASP A 234 7.28 5.28 -2.46
C ASP A 234 8.51 5.86 -3.20
N ASN A 235 9.16 6.86 -2.62
CA ASN A 235 10.40 7.49 -3.11
C ASN A 235 10.28 8.23 -4.45
N VAL A 236 9.10 8.70 -4.79
CA VAL A 236 8.85 9.61 -5.90
C VAL A 236 8.78 11.03 -5.35
N LYS A 237 9.64 11.92 -5.81
CA LYS A 237 9.60 13.32 -5.42
C LYS A 237 8.48 14.04 -6.16
N CYS A 238 7.84 15.01 -5.50
CA CYS A 238 6.81 15.84 -6.11
C CYS A 238 7.19 17.32 -5.98
N ASP A 239 7.05 18.09 -7.06
CA ASP A 239 7.23 19.55 -7.04
C ASP A 239 6.27 20.24 -8.01
N SER A 240 5.97 21.49 -7.73
CA SER A 240 5.13 22.31 -8.61
C SER A 240 5.97 22.99 -9.69
N LEU A 241 5.42 23.14 -10.90
CA LEU A 241 6.09 23.73 -12.05
C LEU A 241 5.20 24.78 -12.73
N SER A 242 5.67 26.01 -12.80
CA SER A 242 5.13 27.00 -13.74
C SER A 242 5.98 27.02 -15.01
N ILE A 243 5.48 26.50 -16.11
CA ILE A 243 6.17 26.46 -17.42
C ILE A 243 6.47 27.90 -17.87
N ALA A 244 5.48 28.80 -17.76
CA ALA A 244 5.62 30.21 -18.12
C ALA A 244 6.80 30.91 -17.38
N THR A 245 7.01 30.58 -16.12
CA THR A 245 8.06 31.19 -15.30
C THR A 245 9.42 30.54 -15.52
N LYS A 246 9.46 29.20 -15.56
CA LYS A 246 10.69 28.42 -15.71
C LYS A 246 11.19 28.41 -17.16
N LYS A 247 10.28 28.57 -18.14
CA LYS A 247 10.56 28.47 -19.59
C LYS A 247 11.24 27.19 -20.02
N ALA A 248 11.10 26.15 -19.24
CA ALA A 248 11.59 24.80 -19.50
C ALA A 248 10.90 23.80 -18.56
N ILE A 249 10.79 22.56 -18.98
CA ILE A 249 10.50 21.42 -18.11
C ILE A 249 11.85 20.87 -17.66
N PRO A 250 12.08 20.66 -16.35
CA PRO A 250 13.37 20.17 -15.85
C PRO A 250 13.80 18.83 -16.45
N ASP A 251 15.11 18.66 -16.67
CA ASP A 251 15.66 17.42 -17.25
C ASP A 251 15.45 16.17 -16.38
N ASP A 252 15.24 16.35 -15.06
CA ASP A 252 14.94 15.28 -14.12
C ASP A 252 13.44 14.94 -14.04
N CYS A 253 12.60 15.59 -14.87
CA CYS A 253 11.17 15.32 -14.91
C CYS A 253 10.89 13.90 -15.43
N SER A 254 10.49 13.01 -14.54
CA SER A 254 10.07 11.65 -14.88
C SER A 254 8.62 11.56 -15.32
N LEU A 255 7.78 12.49 -14.82
CA LEU A 255 6.37 12.63 -15.19
C LEU A 255 5.93 14.06 -15.00
N LEU A 256 5.30 14.62 -16.01
CA LEU A 256 4.57 15.88 -15.92
C LEU A 256 3.07 15.62 -15.72
N VAL A 257 2.46 16.28 -14.75
CA VAL A 257 1.02 16.21 -14.49
C VAL A 257 0.38 17.56 -14.82
N ILE A 258 -0.62 17.58 -15.68
CA ILE A 258 -1.47 18.74 -15.97
C ILE A 258 -2.89 18.39 -15.53
N ALA A 259 -3.33 18.98 -14.41
CA ALA A 259 -4.57 18.60 -13.73
C ALA A 259 -5.67 19.66 -13.90
N ALA A 260 -6.56 19.42 -14.83
CA ALA A 260 -7.77 20.22 -15.07
C ALA A 260 -7.50 21.74 -15.25
N PRO A 261 -6.67 22.14 -16.22
CA PRO A 261 -6.44 23.54 -16.53
C PRO A 261 -7.77 24.21 -16.99
N VAL A 262 -7.94 25.49 -16.61
CA VAL A 262 -9.13 26.29 -16.97
C VAL A 262 -8.82 27.37 -18.01
N SER A 263 -7.54 27.58 -18.32
CA SER A 263 -7.08 28.44 -19.42
C SER A 263 -6.01 27.71 -20.24
N ASP A 264 -5.92 28.08 -21.51
CA ASP A 264 -4.99 27.44 -22.43
C ASP A 264 -3.54 27.85 -22.20
N LEU A 265 -2.63 26.99 -22.67
CA LEU A 265 -1.20 27.29 -22.73
C LEU A 265 -0.95 28.41 -23.74
N SER A 266 0.05 29.25 -23.51
CA SER A 266 0.59 30.13 -24.54
C SER A 266 1.32 29.33 -25.62
N ASP A 267 1.59 29.96 -26.78
CA ASP A 267 2.36 29.33 -27.87
C ASP A 267 3.75 28.91 -27.39
N GLU A 268 4.42 29.71 -26.55
CA GLU A 268 5.74 29.39 -25.99
C GLU A 268 5.68 28.16 -25.08
N GLU A 269 4.65 28.04 -24.23
CA GLU A 269 4.47 26.90 -23.34
C GLU A 269 4.11 25.62 -24.08
N LYS A 270 3.29 25.73 -25.13
CA LYS A 270 2.97 24.61 -26.04
C LYS A 270 4.24 24.08 -26.70
N ASP A 271 5.11 24.98 -27.19
CA ASP A 271 6.38 24.58 -27.81
C ASP A 271 7.29 23.86 -26.80
N ILE A 272 7.43 24.39 -25.58
CA ILE A 272 8.16 23.74 -24.48
C ILE A 272 7.58 22.35 -24.15
N LEU A 273 6.27 22.22 -24.03
CA LEU A 273 5.63 20.94 -23.78
C LEU A 273 5.83 19.96 -24.95
N SER A 274 5.75 20.47 -26.18
CA SER A 274 6.01 19.66 -27.37
C SER A 274 7.45 19.16 -27.45
N ASP A 275 8.41 20.00 -27.10
CA ASP A 275 9.82 19.61 -27.03
C ASP A 275 10.09 18.56 -25.94
N TYR A 276 9.47 18.71 -24.77
CA TYR A 276 9.51 17.71 -23.71
C TYR A 276 8.96 16.35 -24.19
N MET A 277 7.80 16.37 -24.85
CA MET A 277 7.20 15.14 -25.40
C MET A 277 8.05 14.52 -26.51
N ASN A 278 8.69 15.34 -27.36
CA ASN A 278 9.63 14.89 -28.38
C ASN A 278 10.90 14.25 -27.80
N GLY A 279 11.31 14.71 -26.61
CA GLY A 279 12.44 14.18 -25.87
C GLY A 279 12.15 12.90 -25.09
N GLY A 280 10.98 12.28 -25.25
CA GLY A 280 10.59 11.07 -24.52
C GLY A 280 9.83 11.37 -23.22
N GLY A 281 9.25 12.58 -23.13
CA GLY A 281 8.48 13.00 -21.95
C GLY A 281 7.22 12.17 -21.73
N LYS A 282 6.78 12.12 -20.47
CA LYS A 282 5.57 11.43 -20.04
C LYS A 282 4.62 12.42 -19.42
N LEU A 283 3.38 12.42 -19.89
CA LEU A 283 2.33 13.34 -19.47
C LEU A 283 1.17 12.58 -18.87
N PHE A 284 0.76 12.95 -17.65
CA PHE A 284 -0.53 12.60 -17.09
C PHE A 284 -1.45 13.81 -17.21
N LEU A 285 -2.39 13.75 -18.12
CA LEU A 285 -3.35 14.79 -18.42
C LEU A 285 -4.70 14.47 -17.79
N ILE A 286 -5.25 15.42 -17.05
CA ILE A 286 -6.62 15.38 -16.53
C ILE A 286 -7.34 16.60 -17.10
N THR A 287 -8.55 16.42 -17.62
CA THR A 287 -9.31 17.51 -18.26
C THR A 287 -10.73 17.59 -17.77
N SER A 288 -11.33 18.78 -17.92
CA SER A 288 -12.72 19.06 -17.58
C SER A 288 -13.59 19.06 -18.84
N HIS A 289 -14.82 18.55 -18.74
CA HIS A 289 -15.83 18.66 -19.78
C HIS A 289 -16.13 20.11 -20.21
N LYS A 290 -15.79 21.10 -19.36
CA LYS A 290 -15.99 22.53 -19.61
C LYS A 290 -14.90 23.19 -20.46
N TYR A 291 -13.73 22.57 -20.50
CA TYR A 291 -12.52 23.12 -21.11
C TYR A 291 -11.88 22.14 -22.09
N THR A 292 -12.70 21.58 -22.99
CA THR A 292 -12.23 20.63 -24.00
C THR A 292 -11.64 21.33 -25.25
N GLU A 293 -11.75 22.67 -25.35
CA GLU A 293 -11.33 23.48 -26.50
C GLU A 293 -10.09 24.34 -26.18
N LEU A 294 -9.18 23.85 -25.33
CA LEU A 294 -7.88 24.49 -25.08
C LEU A 294 -6.95 24.15 -26.25
N GLU A 295 -6.94 25.03 -27.28
CA GLU A 295 -6.34 24.75 -28.60
C GLU A 295 -4.87 24.34 -28.52
N ASN A 296 -4.06 25.04 -27.74
CA ASN A 296 -2.64 24.75 -27.61
C ASN A 296 -2.39 23.42 -26.87
N LEU A 297 -3.08 23.18 -25.76
CA LEU A 297 -2.96 21.93 -25.03
C LEU A 297 -3.48 20.75 -25.87
N MET A 298 -4.63 20.90 -26.51
CA MET A 298 -5.20 19.83 -27.34
C MET A 298 -4.36 19.52 -28.58
N SER A 299 -3.64 20.49 -29.13
CA SER A 299 -2.70 20.23 -30.24
C SER A 299 -1.62 19.22 -29.89
N VAL A 300 -1.20 19.17 -28.62
CA VAL A 300 -0.24 18.18 -28.14
C VAL A 300 -0.87 16.78 -28.11
N THR A 301 -2.11 16.65 -27.63
CA THR A 301 -2.81 15.34 -27.63
C THR A 301 -3.17 14.88 -29.04
N GLU A 302 -3.52 15.80 -29.94
CA GLU A 302 -3.85 15.50 -31.35
C GLU A 302 -2.65 14.91 -32.11
N ARG A 303 -1.45 15.32 -31.79
CA ARG A 303 -0.24 14.72 -32.34
C ARG A 303 -0.11 13.25 -31.99
N TYR A 304 -0.63 12.84 -30.83
CA TYR A 304 -0.76 11.44 -30.41
C TYR A 304 -2.10 10.82 -30.88
N GLY A 305 -2.83 11.50 -31.74
CA GLY A 305 -4.09 11.00 -32.30
C GLY A 305 -5.27 10.98 -31.36
N MET A 306 -5.19 11.67 -30.21
CA MET A 306 -6.29 11.73 -29.23
C MET A 306 -7.02 13.07 -29.30
N ARG A 307 -8.35 13.02 -29.19
CA ARG A 307 -9.25 14.18 -29.19
C ARG A 307 -10.29 14.08 -28.07
N ALA A 308 -10.68 15.22 -27.55
CA ALA A 308 -11.83 15.36 -26.65
C ALA A 308 -13.10 15.76 -27.41
N GLU A 309 -14.24 15.38 -26.88
CA GLU A 309 -15.52 15.95 -27.27
C GLU A 309 -16.17 16.63 -26.07
N SER A 310 -16.77 17.80 -26.28
CA SER A 310 -17.51 18.51 -25.23
C SER A 310 -18.81 17.79 -24.87
N GLY A 311 -19.20 17.86 -23.60
CA GLY A 311 -20.38 17.21 -23.05
C GLY A 311 -20.03 16.36 -21.85
N VAL A 312 -21.04 15.87 -21.17
CA VAL A 312 -20.90 15.00 -20.00
C VAL A 312 -21.46 13.62 -20.35
N ILE A 313 -20.68 12.61 -20.11
CA ILE A 313 -21.14 11.22 -20.21
C ILE A 313 -22.11 10.96 -19.05
N THR A 314 -23.29 10.46 -19.37
CA THR A 314 -24.30 10.07 -18.39
C THR A 314 -24.56 8.58 -18.49
N GLU A 315 -24.42 7.90 -17.38
CA GLU A 315 -24.66 6.47 -17.28
C GLU A 315 -26.15 6.19 -17.10
N ASN A 316 -26.67 5.19 -17.80
CA ASN A 316 -28.07 4.77 -17.69
C ASN A 316 -28.23 3.37 -17.05
N ASP A 317 -27.14 2.72 -16.66
CA ASP A 317 -27.13 1.47 -15.93
C ASP A 317 -26.78 1.74 -14.46
N ASP A 318 -27.72 1.49 -13.57
CA ASP A 318 -27.58 1.74 -12.12
C ASP A 318 -26.39 1.02 -11.47
N ASN A 319 -25.87 -0.05 -12.09
CA ASN A 319 -24.68 -0.75 -11.60
C ASN A 319 -23.37 0.04 -11.80
N TYR A 320 -23.39 1.05 -12.67
CA TYR A 320 -22.22 1.88 -13.00
C TYR A 320 -22.41 3.35 -12.62
N VAL A 321 -23.40 3.63 -11.77
CA VAL A 321 -23.72 4.98 -11.26
C VAL A 321 -23.38 5.05 -9.78
N PHE A 322 -22.66 6.09 -9.37
CA PHE A 322 -22.44 6.36 -7.97
C PHE A 322 -23.53 7.27 -7.39
N SER A 323 -24.11 6.86 -6.26
CA SER A 323 -25.04 7.68 -5.45
C SER A 323 -26.22 8.30 -6.22
N ASN A 324 -26.79 7.60 -7.19
CA ASN A 324 -27.90 8.06 -8.07
C ASN A 324 -27.57 9.30 -8.93
N SER A 325 -26.32 9.70 -9.07
CA SER A 325 -25.89 10.75 -9.99
C SER A 325 -25.41 10.13 -11.30
N THR A 326 -26.22 10.22 -12.35
CA THR A 326 -25.89 9.60 -13.65
C THR A 326 -24.62 10.13 -14.29
N ALA A 327 -24.11 11.28 -13.84
CA ALA A 327 -22.83 11.87 -14.26
C ALA A 327 -21.63 11.41 -13.39
N ASP A 328 -21.88 10.74 -12.27
CA ASP A 328 -20.84 10.19 -11.40
C ASP A 328 -20.65 8.70 -11.74
N ILE A 329 -19.80 8.45 -12.72
CA ILE A 329 -19.63 7.13 -13.33
C ILE A 329 -18.69 6.27 -12.50
N LEU A 330 -19.07 5.01 -12.29
CA LEU A 330 -18.18 3.93 -11.88
C LEU A 330 -17.60 3.27 -13.15
N PRO A 331 -16.41 3.66 -13.60
CA PRO A 331 -15.92 3.18 -14.88
C PRO A 331 -15.51 1.72 -14.83
N ILE A 332 -15.67 1.04 -15.97
CA ILE A 332 -15.18 -0.31 -16.19
C ILE A 332 -13.69 -0.20 -16.50
N THR A 333 -12.86 -0.87 -15.71
CA THR A 333 -11.42 -0.96 -15.97
C THR A 333 -11.15 -1.97 -17.07
N GLN A 334 -10.53 -1.53 -18.17
CA GLN A 334 -10.07 -2.40 -19.25
C GLN A 334 -8.55 -2.46 -19.25
N ASN A 335 -7.98 -3.63 -19.54
CA ASN A 335 -6.53 -3.82 -19.62
C ASN A 335 -5.74 -3.35 -18.37
N ALA A 336 -6.43 -2.98 -17.30
CA ALA A 336 -5.81 -2.48 -16.07
C ALA A 336 -4.90 -3.52 -15.42
N ASN A 337 -5.23 -4.80 -15.52
CA ASN A 337 -4.42 -5.90 -14.95
C ASN A 337 -3.02 -6.02 -15.57
N THR A 338 -2.81 -5.50 -16.78
CA THR A 338 -1.49 -5.42 -17.42
C THR A 338 -0.72 -4.17 -17.03
N PHE A 339 -1.44 -3.12 -16.59
CA PHE A 339 -0.89 -1.82 -16.26
C PHE A 339 -0.94 -1.53 -14.75
N LEU A 340 -1.98 -2.00 -14.06
CA LEU A 340 -2.22 -1.78 -12.65
C LEU A 340 -2.53 -3.12 -11.96
N SER A 341 -1.68 -3.54 -11.04
CA SER A 341 -1.94 -4.71 -10.17
C SER A 341 -2.91 -4.34 -9.04
N LEU A 342 -4.06 -3.73 -9.37
CA LEU A 342 -5.04 -3.30 -8.39
C LEU A 342 -6.20 -4.30 -8.33
N ASP A 343 -6.38 -4.94 -7.17
CA ASP A 343 -7.53 -5.81 -6.90
C ASP A 343 -8.82 -4.99 -6.77
N SER A 344 -9.83 -5.37 -7.54
CA SER A 344 -11.28 -5.15 -7.36
C SER A 344 -11.78 -3.83 -6.73
N ARG A 345 -11.01 -2.74 -6.76
CA ARG A 345 -11.43 -1.46 -6.19
C ARG A 345 -12.19 -0.65 -7.23
N TYR A 346 -13.24 0.04 -6.80
CA TYR A 346 -13.90 1.01 -7.64
C TYR A 346 -13.35 2.42 -7.38
N PHE A 347 -13.45 3.27 -8.37
CA PHE A 347 -13.22 4.70 -8.28
C PHE A 347 -14.30 5.42 -9.09
N ILE A 348 -14.39 6.72 -8.92
CA ILE A 348 -15.44 7.52 -9.52
C ILE A 348 -14.81 8.47 -10.53
N THR A 349 -15.43 8.61 -11.71
CA THR A 349 -15.08 9.62 -12.72
C THR A 349 -16.26 10.60 -12.91
N PRO A 350 -16.35 11.63 -12.04
CA PRO A 350 -17.46 12.56 -12.09
C PRO A 350 -17.38 13.47 -13.32
N ASN A 351 -18.52 13.75 -13.94
CA ASN A 351 -18.61 14.66 -15.07
C ASN A 351 -17.58 14.40 -16.18
N ALA A 352 -17.30 13.13 -16.46
CA ALA A 352 -16.36 12.75 -17.50
C ALA A 352 -16.85 13.13 -18.88
N HIS A 353 -15.93 13.50 -19.79
CA HIS A 353 -16.20 13.69 -21.21
C HIS A 353 -15.56 12.61 -22.06
N PRO A 354 -16.02 12.37 -23.32
CA PRO A 354 -15.42 11.33 -24.16
C PRO A 354 -14.02 11.67 -24.64
N ILE A 355 -13.16 10.66 -24.73
CA ILE A 355 -11.87 10.70 -25.44
C ILE A 355 -11.99 9.83 -26.67
N TYR A 356 -11.59 10.35 -27.83
CA TYR A 356 -11.66 9.68 -29.12
C TYR A 356 -10.29 9.62 -29.81
N LEU A 357 -10.12 8.59 -30.64
CA LEU A 357 -9.03 8.58 -31.61
C LEU A 357 -9.41 9.39 -32.84
N SER A 358 -8.48 10.23 -33.33
CA SER A 358 -8.63 10.94 -34.59
C SER A 358 -8.72 9.95 -35.77
N ASP A 359 -9.22 10.40 -36.91
CA ASP A 359 -9.28 9.57 -38.11
C ASP A 359 -7.87 9.18 -38.60
N ASP A 360 -6.90 10.07 -38.46
CA ASP A 360 -5.50 9.75 -38.79
C ASP A 360 -4.93 8.67 -37.89
N ALA A 361 -5.26 8.67 -36.59
CA ALA A 361 -4.87 7.60 -35.68
C ALA A 361 -5.50 6.26 -36.04
N LYS A 362 -6.82 6.26 -36.34
CA LYS A 362 -7.55 5.05 -36.74
C LYS A 362 -7.04 4.46 -38.05
N ASN A 363 -6.60 5.31 -38.97
CA ASN A 363 -6.09 4.90 -40.29
C ASN A 363 -4.57 4.67 -40.30
N GLY A 364 -3.88 4.91 -39.19
CA GLY A 364 -2.41 4.75 -39.11
C GLY A 364 -1.62 5.82 -39.90
N ASN A 365 -2.19 7.01 -40.04
CA ASN A 365 -1.63 8.12 -40.82
C ASN A 365 -0.89 9.16 -39.95
N LEU A 366 -0.65 8.86 -38.66
CA LEU A 366 0.12 9.74 -37.80
C LEU A 366 1.60 9.74 -38.18
N ASP A 367 2.27 10.88 -38.01
CA ASP A 367 3.71 11.02 -38.26
C ASP A 367 4.56 10.21 -37.26
N ILE A 368 3.98 9.81 -36.12
CA ILE A 368 4.60 9.00 -35.07
C ILE A 368 3.83 7.69 -34.89
N LYS A 369 4.56 6.63 -34.55
CA LYS A 369 3.93 5.35 -34.20
C LYS A 369 3.40 5.42 -32.77
N VAL A 370 2.09 5.24 -32.60
CA VAL A 370 1.41 5.27 -31.30
C VAL A 370 0.63 3.98 -31.08
N THR A 371 0.71 3.43 -29.88
CA THR A 371 -0.13 2.35 -29.39
C THR A 371 -1.12 2.88 -28.37
N TYR A 372 -2.36 2.44 -28.43
CA TYR A 372 -3.43 2.90 -27.56
C TYR A 372 -3.91 1.79 -26.64
N THR A 373 -4.22 2.16 -25.42
CA THR A 373 -4.82 1.28 -24.44
C THR A 373 -5.95 2.02 -23.75
N ASP A 374 -7.18 1.55 -23.97
CA ASP A 374 -8.33 2.04 -23.21
C ASP A 374 -8.22 1.45 -21.81
N LEU A 375 -8.09 2.33 -20.81
CA LEU A 375 -7.97 1.96 -19.41
C LEU A 375 -9.31 1.98 -18.70
N PHE A 376 -10.10 3.01 -18.97
CA PHE A 376 -11.35 3.26 -18.30
C PHE A 376 -12.43 3.60 -19.33
N VAL A 377 -13.54 2.89 -19.26
CA VAL A 377 -14.69 3.09 -20.15
C VAL A 377 -16.00 3.13 -19.37
N SER A 378 -17.00 3.81 -19.89
CA SER A 378 -18.38 3.69 -19.41
C SER A 378 -19.00 2.34 -19.80
N SER A 379 -20.18 2.02 -19.31
CA SER A 379 -20.96 0.89 -19.83
C SER A 379 -21.41 1.14 -21.28
N GLU A 380 -21.94 0.10 -21.93
CA GLU A 380 -22.56 0.22 -23.26
C GLU A 380 -23.90 1.00 -23.22
N ASN A 381 -24.44 1.24 -22.03
CA ASN A 381 -25.70 1.95 -21.82
C ASN A 381 -25.52 3.46 -21.58
N ALA A 382 -24.28 3.96 -21.62
CA ALA A 382 -24.03 5.39 -21.42
C ALA A 382 -24.44 6.24 -22.62
N SER A 383 -24.76 7.49 -22.37
CA SER A 383 -25.11 8.50 -23.38
C SER A 383 -24.35 9.80 -23.15
N LEU A 384 -24.17 10.60 -24.20
CA LEU A 384 -23.53 11.92 -24.11
C LEU A 384 -24.60 13.00 -23.94
N SER A 385 -24.43 13.87 -22.95
CA SER A 385 -25.29 15.02 -22.69
C SER A 385 -24.53 16.34 -22.92
N LYS A 386 -25.09 17.26 -23.68
CA LYS A 386 -24.59 18.64 -23.85
C LYS A 386 -25.64 19.59 -23.33
N ASP A 387 -25.24 20.56 -22.52
CA ASP A 387 -26.13 21.57 -21.93
C ASP A 387 -27.34 20.96 -21.18
N GLY A 388 -27.21 19.75 -20.66
CA GLY A 388 -28.28 19.05 -19.96
C GLY A 388 -29.26 18.30 -20.87
N GLU A 389 -29.08 18.37 -22.19
CA GLU A 389 -29.87 17.60 -23.15
C GLU A 389 -29.07 16.42 -23.71
N LYS A 390 -29.70 15.24 -23.82
CA LYS A 390 -29.07 14.09 -24.47
C LYS A 390 -28.85 14.39 -25.95
N THR A 391 -27.58 14.34 -26.37
CA THR A 391 -27.21 14.65 -27.78
C THR A 391 -27.26 13.42 -28.68
N GLN A 392 -27.30 12.23 -28.11
CA GLN A 392 -27.47 10.97 -28.83
C GLN A 392 -28.62 10.17 -28.24
N GLU A 393 -29.54 9.69 -29.09
CA GLU A 393 -30.59 8.76 -28.70
C GLU A 393 -30.04 7.34 -28.48
N ASP A 394 -28.90 7.01 -29.14
CA ASP A 394 -28.27 5.71 -29.03
C ASP A 394 -27.23 5.69 -27.87
N THR A 395 -27.27 4.64 -27.09
CA THR A 395 -26.27 4.38 -26.04
C THR A 395 -25.05 3.67 -26.62
N GLN A 396 -23.89 3.96 -26.04
CA GLN A 396 -22.62 3.31 -26.39
C GLN A 396 -21.62 3.40 -25.23
N SER A 397 -20.55 2.62 -25.29
CA SER A 397 -19.41 2.76 -24.39
C SER A 397 -18.54 3.95 -24.82
N TYR A 398 -18.13 4.77 -23.86
CA TYR A 398 -17.23 5.91 -24.03
C TYR A 398 -15.93 5.68 -23.27
N VAL A 399 -14.81 6.03 -23.90
CA VAL A 399 -13.49 6.03 -23.23
C VAL A 399 -13.39 7.28 -22.36
N VAL A 400 -13.11 7.09 -21.07
CA VAL A 400 -12.89 8.15 -20.07
C VAL A 400 -11.46 8.17 -19.52
N GLY A 401 -10.68 7.16 -19.86
CA GLY A 401 -9.25 7.09 -19.54
C GLY A 401 -8.50 6.29 -20.60
N MET A 402 -7.51 6.92 -21.24
CA MET A 402 -6.73 6.33 -22.33
C MET A 402 -5.25 6.58 -22.13
N LEU A 403 -4.44 5.54 -22.42
CA LEU A 403 -2.99 5.64 -22.55
C LEU A 403 -2.62 5.58 -24.02
N ALA A 404 -1.94 6.62 -24.51
CA ALA A 404 -1.27 6.64 -25.81
C ALA A 404 0.25 6.58 -25.60
N LYS A 405 0.92 5.57 -26.14
CA LYS A 405 2.35 5.36 -25.95
C LYS A 405 3.06 5.33 -27.32
N SER A 406 4.06 6.18 -27.48
CA SER A 406 5.04 6.14 -28.52
C SER A 406 6.31 5.44 -28.01
N ASP A 407 7.37 5.34 -28.82
CA ASP A 407 8.58 4.57 -28.45
C ASP A 407 9.12 4.95 -27.06
N ASP A 408 9.34 6.23 -26.78
CA ASP A 408 9.88 6.72 -25.51
C ASP A 408 8.93 7.62 -24.72
N SER A 409 7.88 8.15 -25.35
CA SER A 409 6.94 9.11 -24.76
C SER A 409 5.56 8.51 -24.53
N ALA A 410 4.83 9.05 -23.56
CA ALA A 410 3.49 8.58 -23.27
C ALA A 410 2.56 9.73 -22.81
N ILE A 411 1.29 9.65 -23.18
CA ILE A 411 0.22 10.47 -22.62
C ILE A 411 -0.80 9.54 -21.99
N LEU A 412 -1.00 9.67 -20.71
CA LEU A 412 -2.15 9.14 -20.01
C LEU A 412 -3.18 10.25 -19.85
N TRP A 413 -4.37 10.05 -20.34
CA TRP A 413 -5.44 11.05 -20.28
C TRP A 413 -6.64 10.50 -19.52
N VAL A 414 -7.08 11.22 -18.47
CA VAL A 414 -8.32 10.96 -17.72
C VAL A 414 -9.24 12.19 -17.91
N SER A 415 -10.45 11.96 -18.39
CA SER A 415 -11.36 13.01 -18.81
C SER A 415 -12.33 13.49 -17.71
N SER A 416 -11.91 13.44 -16.44
CA SER A 416 -12.71 13.89 -15.30
C SER A 416 -11.88 14.79 -14.40
N ALA A 417 -12.20 16.08 -14.38
CA ALA A 417 -11.51 17.08 -13.56
C ALA A 417 -11.59 16.80 -12.06
N ASP A 418 -12.65 16.14 -11.63
CA ASP A 418 -12.92 15.84 -10.22
C ASP A 418 -12.37 14.45 -9.80
N PHE A 419 -11.64 13.76 -10.70
CA PHE A 419 -10.98 12.49 -10.40
C PHE A 419 -10.01 12.56 -9.20
N LEU A 420 -9.33 13.71 -9.02
CA LEU A 420 -8.44 13.97 -7.88
C LEU A 420 -9.12 14.75 -6.74
N ASP A 421 -10.43 14.86 -6.72
CA ASP A 421 -11.13 15.55 -5.64
C ASP A 421 -11.25 14.66 -4.39
N ASN A 422 -10.95 15.26 -3.21
CA ASN A 422 -10.94 14.52 -1.96
C ASN A 422 -12.32 13.99 -1.56
N SER A 423 -13.41 14.67 -1.94
CA SER A 423 -14.77 14.21 -1.63
C SER A 423 -15.10 12.91 -2.36
N TYR A 424 -14.69 12.79 -3.63
CA TYR A 424 -14.85 11.55 -4.39
C TYR A 424 -13.88 10.46 -3.94
N ASN A 425 -12.67 10.83 -3.50
CA ASN A 425 -11.76 9.87 -2.88
C ASN A 425 -12.34 9.28 -1.59
N ILE A 426 -12.89 10.12 -0.72
CA ILE A 426 -13.58 9.65 0.50
C ILE A 426 -14.75 8.74 0.12
N SER A 427 -15.58 9.17 -0.84
CA SER A 427 -16.74 8.40 -1.29
C SER A 427 -16.38 7.04 -1.90
N SER A 428 -15.22 6.92 -2.55
CA SER A 428 -14.69 5.66 -3.11
C SER A 428 -13.81 4.88 -2.14
N ALA A 429 -13.85 5.21 -0.85
CA ALA A 429 -13.01 4.60 0.18
C ALA A 429 -11.50 4.60 -0.17
N GLY A 430 -11.01 5.72 -0.71
CA GLY A 430 -9.62 5.91 -1.12
C GLY A 430 -9.33 5.44 -2.55
N GLY A 431 -10.30 4.88 -3.25
CA GLY A 431 -10.11 4.31 -4.59
C GLY A 431 -9.55 5.30 -5.60
N ASN A 432 -10.06 6.52 -5.64
CA ASN A 432 -9.59 7.53 -6.59
C ASN A 432 -8.10 7.81 -6.46
N PHE A 433 -7.61 8.03 -5.23
CA PHE A 433 -6.19 8.37 -5.02
C PHE A 433 -5.28 7.15 -5.21
N ILE A 434 -5.74 5.96 -4.84
CA ILE A 434 -5.00 4.72 -5.08
C ILE A 434 -4.78 4.50 -6.58
N TYR A 435 -5.82 4.70 -7.41
CA TYR A 435 -5.67 4.63 -8.86
C TYR A 435 -4.77 5.73 -9.40
N ALA A 436 -4.90 6.97 -8.92
CA ALA A 436 -4.06 8.08 -9.34
C ALA A 436 -2.58 7.84 -9.04
N VAL A 437 -2.24 7.39 -7.83
CA VAL A 437 -0.86 7.06 -7.42
C VAL A 437 -0.31 5.93 -8.28
N ALA A 438 -1.07 4.83 -8.45
CA ALA A 438 -0.63 3.69 -9.24
C ALA A 438 -0.41 4.05 -10.73
N LEU A 439 -1.25 4.91 -11.31
CA LEU A 439 -1.07 5.43 -12.67
C LEU A 439 0.21 6.26 -12.79
N MET A 440 0.47 7.17 -11.83
CA MET A 440 1.67 8.02 -11.82
C MET A 440 2.93 7.18 -11.65
N GLU A 441 2.96 6.24 -10.71
CA GLU A 441 4.11 5.35 -10.49
C GLU A 441 4.43 4.50 -11.70
N ASN A 442 3.40 4.01 -12.37
CA ASN A 442 3.58 3.19 -13.58
C ASN A 442 4.17 4.03 -14.73
N LEU A 443 3.68 5.26 -14.92
CA LEU A 443 4.23 6.17 -15.92
C LEU A 443 5.66 6.60 -15.61
N CYS A 444 6.01 6.80 -14.35
CA CYS A 444 7.39 7.11 -13.94
C CYS A 444 8.36 5.95 -14.23
N GLU A 445 7.85 4.78 -14.72
CA GLU A 445 8.63 3.55 -14.81
C GLU A 445 9.37 3.23 -13.51
N LYS A 446 8.79 3.71 -12.43
CA LYS A 446 9.28 3.34 -11.13
C LYS A 446 9.08 1.84 -11.01
N ARG A 447 10.17 1.13 -11.16
CA ARG A 447 10.25 -0.20 -10.61
C ARG A 447 10.41 0.00 -9.10
N SER A 448 9.28 0.16 -8.38
CA SER A 448 9.34 -0.28 -6.99
C SER A 448 9.85 -1.71 -7.10
N PRO A 449 11.04 -2.02 -6.60
CA PRO A 449 11.53 -3.40 -6.68
C PRO A 449 10.58 -4.33 -5.92
N PHE A 450 9.57 -3.78 -5.25
CA PHE A 450 8.75 -4.47 -4.27
C PHE A 450 7.27 -4.17 -4.48
N SER A 451 6.54 -5.09 -5.11
CA SER A 451 5.08 -5.17 -4.97
C SER A 451 4.80 -5.92 -3.66
N ILE A 452 4.85 -5.20 -2.53
CA ILE A 452 4.61 -5.78 -1.21
C ILE A 452 3.17 -5.45 -0.82
N ALA A 453 2.36 -6.49 -0.64
CA ALA A 453 0.99 -6.34 -0.20
C ALA A 453 0.92 -6.04 1.30
N SER A 454 -0.06 -5.23 1.69
CA SER A 454 -0.44 -5.02 3.08
C SER A 454 -0.89 -6.33 3.74
N LYS A 455 -0.57 -6.53 5.02
CA LYS A 455 -0.91 -7.74 5.77
C LYS A 455 -1.99 -7.47 6.78
N THR A 456 -3.05 -8.28 6.79
CA THR A 456 -4.17 -8.13 7.72
C THR A 456 -3.72 -8.43 9.16
N MET A 457 -4.05 -7.53 10.08
CA MET A 457 -3.77 -7.67 11.51
C MET A 457 -4.86 -8.40 12.30
N VAL A 458 -5.87 -8.94 11.62
CA VAL A 458 -6.92 -9.70 12.28
C VAL A 458 -6.31 -10.98 12.86
N GLU A 459 -6.38 -11.11 14.18
CA GLU A 459 -6.13 -12.39 14.84
C GLU A 459 -7.29 -13.32 14.47
N ASP A 460 -7.04 -14.30 13.63
CA ASP A 460 -7.97 -15.40 13.49
C ASP A 460 -8.15 -16.05 14.87
N SER A 461 -9.33 -15.92 15.43
CA SER A 461 -9.69 -16.67 16.61
C SER A 461 -9.53 -18.15 16.27
N LEU A 462 -8.60 -18.82 16.96
CA LEU A 462 -8.44 -20.27 16.83
C LEU A 462 -9.79 -20.92 17.15
N THR A 463 -10.56 -21.19 16.13
CA THR A 463 -11.81 -21.95 16.25
C THR A 463 -11.44 -23.41 16.43
N ILE A 464 -11.08 -23.76 17.68
CA ILE A 464 -10.87 -25.15 18.06
C ILE A 464 -12.27 -25.80 18.09
N THR A 465 -12.55 -26.69 17.19
CA THR A 465 -13.79 -27.45 17.22
C THR A 465 -13.87 -28.26 18.53
N SER A 466 -15.09 -28.49 19.04
CA SER A 466 -15.29 -29.29 20.27
C SER A 466 -14.62 -30.66 20.18
N ALA A 467 -14.54 -31.24 18.99
CA ALA A 467 -13.84 -32.52 18.75
C ALA A 467 -12.33 -32.41 18.92
N GLN A 468 -11.70 -31.33 18.40
CA GLN A 468 -10.25 -31.08 18.58
C GLN A 468 -9.92 -30.75 20.03
N SER A 469 -10.75 -29.95 20.70
CA SER A 469 -10.58 -29.67 22.11
C SER A 469 -10.66 -30.92 22.97
N GLY A 470 -11.65 -31.78 22.70
CA GLY A 470 -11.79 -33.08 23.37
C GLY A 470 -10.59 -34.02 23.12
N PHE A 471 -10.07 -34.06 21.89
CA PHE A 471 -8.89 -34.85 21.54
C PHE A 471 -7.66 -34.43 22.33
N TRP A 472 -7.34 -33.11 22.36
CA TRP A 472 -6.20 -32.60 23.12
C TRP A 472 -6.39 -32.76 24.62
N ALA A 473 -7.62 -32.56 25.13
CA ALA A 473 -7.91 -32.81 26.54
C ALA A 473 -7.60 -34.25 26.95
N VAL A 474 -7.97 -35.26 26.14
CA VAL A 474 -7.66 -36.67 26.40
C VAL A 474 -6.14 -36.94 26.37
N ILE A 475 -5.41 -36.37 25.42
CA ILE A 475 -3.97 -36.52 25.37
C ILE A 475 -3.32 -35.98 26.62
N ILE A 476 -3.63 -34.77 27.03
CA ILE A 476 -2.97 -34.07 28.15
C ILE A 476 -3.38 -34.69 29.51
N THR A 477 -4.70 -34.98 29.68
CA THR A 477 -5.20 -35.41 31.00
C THR A 477 -5.15 -36.91 31.22
N VAL A 478 -5.11 -37.72 30.16
CA VAL A 478 -5.12 -39.22 30.28
C VAL A 478 -3.85 -39.83 29.72
N ILE A 479 -3.51 -39.56 28.45
CA ILE A 479 -2.42 -40.29 27.79
C ILE A 479 -1.04 -39.98 28.41
N ILE A 480 -0.76 -38.68 28.60
CA ILE A 480 0.55 -38.28 29.16
C ILE A 480 0.72 -38.77 30.62
N PRO A 481 -0.24 -38.56 31.54
CA PRO A 481 -0.11 -39.12 32.91
C PRO A 481 -0.03 -40.65 32.93
N LEU A 482 -0.78 -41.34 32.07
CA LEU A 482 -0.73 -42.80 31.96
C LEU A 482 0.64 -43.29 31.51
N ALA A 483 1.25 -42.61 30.52
CA ALA A 483 2.61 -42.92 30.07
C ALA A 483 3.63 -42.79 31.20
N PHE A 484 3.56 -41.69 31.97
CA PHE A 484 4.41 -41.53 33.18
C PHE A 484 4.15 -42.60 34.23
N ALA A 485 2.91 -43.00 34.48
CA ALA A 485 2.56 -44.05 35.42
C ALA A 485 3.13 -45.42 34.97
N ILE A 486 3.03 -45.74 33.67
CA ILE A 486 3.59 -46.96 33.10
C ILE A 486 5.12 -47.00 33.23
N VAL A 487 5.78 -45.91 32.89
CA VAL A 487 7.25 -45.79 33.03
C VAL A 487 7.66 -45.92 34.51
N GLY A 488 6.94 -45.26 35.42
CA GLY A 488 7.15 -45.35 36.85
C GLY A 488 6.96 -46.78 37.37
N ALA A 489 5.91 -47.47 36.93
CA ALA A 489 5.66 -48.87 37.31
C ALA A 489 6.74 -49.81 36.77
N ALA A 490 7.21 -49.61 35.53
CA ALA A 490 8.29 -50.39 34.92
C ALA A 490 9.60 -50.22 35.70
N ILE A 491 9.95 -48.98 36.08
CA ILE A 491 11.15 -48.67 36.87
C ILE A 491 11.02 -49.32 38.27
N TYR A 492 9.83 -49.21 38.90
CA TYR A 492 9.56 -49.82 40.20
C TYR A 492 9.75 -51.35 40.15
N LYS A 493 9.15 -52.01 39.14
CA LYS A 493 9.27 -53.45 38.94
C LYS A 493 10.72 -53.90 38.71
N LYS A 494 11.51 -53.17 37.91
CA LYS A 494 12.92 -53.41 37.66
C LYS A 494 13.78 -53.21 38.93
N ARG A 495 13.42 -52.31 39.82
CA ARG A 495 14.12 -52.13 41.11
C ARG A 495 13.78 -53.20 42.13
N LYS A 496 12.55 -53.75 42.09
CA LYS A 496 12.10 -54.79 43.03
C LYS A 496 12.66 -56.18 42.65
N SER A 497 13.04 -56.40 41.39
CA SER A 497 13.63 -57.66 40.87
C SER A 497 15.15 -57.70 40.93
N ARG A 498 15.77 -56.65 41.44
CA ARG A 498 17.18 -56.56 41.82
C ARG A 498 17.31 -56.53 43.35
#